data_36931157206e79bb5afed608213c30f5
#
_entry.id   36931157206e79bb5afed608213c30f5
#
_cell.length_a   1.000
_cell.length_b   1.000
_cell.length_c   1.000
_cell.angle_alpha   90.00
_cell.angle_beta   90.00
_cell.angle_gamma   90.00
#
_symmetry.space_group_name_H-M   'P 1'
#
loop_
_entity.id
_entity.type
_entity.pdbx_description
1 polymer ?
#
loop_
_entity_poly.entity_id
_entity_poly.type
_entity_poly.pdbx_seq_one_letter_code
_entity_poly.pdbx_strand_id
1 'polypeptide(L)'
;MKDKVSLLILSCDKYKDLWPIFDYFFKKNWANCFLDKYFLSNHEQSVPSGFRSINVGEDVSWSNNLILALDKIETPYVFLLLDDVFINNKIDNDNLDEIFNDFCENKGNYLKFLSLLSIF
;
A
#
# COMPACT_ATOMS: atom_id res chain seq x y z
N MET A 1 -6.62 9.83 10.49
CA MET A 1 -5.67 9.07 9.63
C MET A 1 -5.70 9.54 8.19
N LYS A 2 -6.86 9.82 7.65
CA LYS A 2 -7.08 10.12 6.22
C LYS A 2 -6.10 11.15 5.62
N ASP A 3 -5.87 12.26 6.30
CA ASP A 3 -5.04 13.34 5.78
C ASP A 3 -3.54 13.16 6.06
N LYS A 4 -3.18 12.13 6.79
CA LYS A 4 -1.80 11.90 7.25
C LYS A 4 -1.15 10.65 6.68
N VAL A 5 -1.93 9.75 6.11
CA VAL A 5 -1.45 8.45 5.64
C VAL A 5 -1.88 8.22 4.21
N SER A 6 -0.95 7.81 3.38
CA SER A 6 -1.23 7.26 2.05
C SER A 6 -0.95 5.78 2.04
N LEU A 7 -1.70 5.04 1.25
CA LEU A 7 -1.46 3.61 1.01
C LEU A 7 -0.55 3.45 -0.21
N LEU A 8 0.50 2.70 -0.08
CA LEU A 8 1.41 2.39 -1.18
C LEU A 8 1.52 0.89 -1.36
N ILE A 9 1.16 0.42 -2.55
CA ILE A 9 1.38 -0.97 -2.94
C ILE A 9 2.70 -1.04 -3.68
N LEU A 10 3.65 -1.77 -3.12
CA LEU A 10 4.97 -1.93 -3.69
C LEU A 10 4.95 -3.09 -4.69
N SER A 11 5.19 -2.78 -5.96
CA SER A 11 5.18 -3.75 -7.04
C SER A 11 6.22 -3.40 -8.11
N CYS A 12 6.22 -4.15 -9.18
CA CYS A 12 7.00 -3.88 -10.39
C CYS A 12 6.28 -4.53 -11.58
N ASP A 13 6.62 -4.11 -12.79
CA ASP A 13 5.96 -4.58 -14.01
C ASP A 13 6.09 -6.10 -14.18
N LYS A 14 7.20 -6.66 -13.74
CA LYS A 14 7.48 -8.10 -13.79
C LYS A 14 6.41 -8.95 -13.11
N TYR A 15 5.74 -8.42 -12.09
CA TYR A 15 4.73 -9.12 -11.30
C TYR A 15 3.30 -8.68 -11.60
N LYS A 16 3.06 -8.01 -12.72
CA LYS A 16 1.73 -7.51 -13.04
C LYS A 16 0.66 -8.60 -13.11
N ASP A 17 1.04 -9.86 -13.31
CA ASP A 17 0.11 -10.99 -13.33
C ASP A 17 -0.52 -11.24 -11.95
N LEU A 18 0.11 -10.77 -10.88
CA LEU A 18 -0.43 -10.85 -9.52
C LEU A 18 -1.45 -9.76 -9.20
N TRP A 19 -1.45 -8.67 -9.97
CA TRP A 19 -2.28 -7.50 -9.66
C TRP A 19 -3.78 -7.80 -9.62
N PRO A 20 -4.36 -8.58 -10.54
CA PRO A 20 -5.79 -8.91 -10.45
C PRO A 20 -6.14 -9.67 -9.17
N ILE A 21 -5.27 -10.57 -8.71
CA ILE A 21 -5.48 -11.35 -7.48
C ILE A 21 -5.38 -10.44 -6.26
N PHE A 22 -4.35 -9.60 -6.21
CA PHE A 22 -4.20 -8.60 -5.14
C PHE A 22 -5.44 -7.71 -5.06
N ASP A 23 -5.88 -7.18 -6.21
CA ASP A 23 -7.01 -6.27 -6.29
C ASP A 23 -8.33 -6.92 -5.87
N TYR A 24 -8.52 -8.20 -6.22
CA TYR A 24 -9.69 -8.96 -5.78
C TYR A 24 -9.80 -8.99 -4.26
N PHE A 25 -8.73 -9.37 -3.56
CA PHE A 25 -8.71 -9.44 -2.11
C PHE A 25 -8.80 -8.05 -1.47
N PHE A 26 -8.16 -7.07 -2.06
CA PHE A 26 -8.23 -5.69 -1.59
C PHE A 26 -9.67 -5.18 -1.63
N LYS A 27 -10.34 -5.30 -2.75
CA LYS A 27 -11.72 -4.82 -2.92
C LYS A 27 -12.73 -5.64 -2.11
N LYS A 28 -12.46 -6.92 -1.91
CA LYS A 28 -13.30 -7.77 -1.07
C LYS A 28 -13.24 -7.37 0.39
N ASN A 29 -12.06 -7.04 0.89
CA ASN A 29 -11.81 -6.86 2.32
C ASN A 29 -11.62 -5.41 2.74
N TRP A 30 -11.34 -4.51 1.81
CA TRP A 30 -11.15 -3.09 2.11
C TRP A 30 -11.72 -2.18 1.03
N ALA A 31 -12.93 -2.49 0.57
CA ALA A 31 -13.62 -1.70 -0.46
C ALA A 31 -13.82 -0.23 -0.03
N ASN A 32 -13.95 0.02 1.27
CA ASN A 32 -14.17 1.34 1.86
C ASN A 32 -12.88 2.01 2.33
N CYS A 33 -11.73 1.63 1.76
CA CYS A 33 -10.48 2.32 2.03
C CYS A 33 -10.59 3.78 1.59
N PHE A 34 -10.43 4.69 2.55
CA PHE A 34 -10.55 6.14 2.32
C PHE A 34 -9.20 6.84 2.15
N LEU A 35 -8.10 6.09 2.21
CA LEU A 35 -6.76 6.64 2.01
C LEU A 35 -6.50 6.90 0.53
N ASP A 36 -5.65 7.88 0.24
CA ASP A 36 -5.08 8.00 -1.09
C ASP A 36 -4.25 6.74 -1.37
N LYS A 37 -4.49 6.12 -2.51
CA LYS A 37 -3.94 4.81 -2.85
C LYS A 37 -3.03 4.90 -4.05
N TYR A 38 -1.79 4.48 -3.86
CA TYR A 38 -0.77 4.45 -4.91
C TYR A 38 -0.33 3.03 -5.19
N PHE A 39 -0.08 2.75 -6.45
CA PHE A 39 0.42 1.46 -6.91
C PHE A 39 1.74 1.70 -7.64
N LEU A 40 2.83 1.19 -7.10
CA LEU A 40 4.15 1.37 -7.66
C LEU A 40 4.39 0.36 -8.78
N SER A 41 4.86 0.86 -9.92
CA SER A 41 5.27 0.06 -11.05
C SER A 41 6.47 0.71 -11.72
N ASN A 42 7.06 0.06 -12.73
CA ASN A 42 8.18 0.62 -13.48
C ASN A 42 7.69 1.56 -14.59
N HIS A 43 6.98 1.01 -15.55
CA HIS A 43 6.46 1.73 -16.73
C HIS A 43 4.97 1.52 -16.93
N GLU A 44 4.40 0.44 -16.40
CA GLU A 44 3.01 0.08 -16.58
C GLU A 44 2.09 1.10 -15.89
N GLN A 45 1.14 1.65 -16.64
CA GLN A 45 0.19 2.64 -16.12
C GLN A 45 -1.19 2.04 -15.84
N SER A 46 -1.46 0.84 -16.35
CA SER A 46 -2.74 0.14 -16.18
C SER A 46 -2.81 -0.58 -14.85
N VAL A 47 -2.64 0.17 -13.76
CA VAL A 47 -2.74 -0.38 -12.39
C VAL A 47 -4.22 -0.63 -12.03
N PRO A 48 -4.50 -1.43 -10.99
CA PRO A 48 -5.87 -1.68 -10.56
C PRO A 48 -6.67 -0.39 -10.33
N SER A 49 -7.96 -0.43 -10.65
CA SER A 49 -8.83 0.75 -10.54
C SER A 49 -8.90 1.26 -9.10
N GLY A 50 -8.95 2.59 -8.94
CA GLY A 50 -8.94 3.25 -7.63
C GLY A 50 -7.55 3.57 -7.11
N PHE A 51 -6.51 3.01 -7.72
CA PHE A 51 -5.12 3.34 -7.40
C PHE A 51 -4.56 4.33 -8.40
N ARG A 52 -3.66 5.19 -7.93
CA ARG A 52 -2.85 6.05 -8.80
C ARG A 52 -1.52 5.36 -9.05
N SER A 53 -1.07 5.31 -10.30
CA SER A 53 0.23 4.73 -10.61
C SER A 53 1.37 5.67 -10.22
N ILE A 54 2.41 5.09 -9.62
CA ILE A 54 3.71 5.75 -9.48
C ILE A 54 4.70 4.95 -10.32
N ASN A 55 5.21 5.55 -11.38
CA ASN A 55 6.17 4.92 -12.28
C ASN A 55 7.58 5.38 -11.92
N VAL A 56 8.43 4.44 -11.56
CA VAL A 56 9.80 4.72 -11.10
C VAL A 56 10.88 4.40 -12.13
N GLY A 57 10.47 3.96 -13.33
CA GLY A 57 11.39 3.62 -14.39
C GLY A 57 12.02 2.25 -14.20
N GLU A 58 13.24 2.08 -14.68
CA GLU A 58 13.95 0.80 -14.65
C GLU A 58 14.00 0.20 -13.24
N ASP A 59 13.77 -1.11 -13.17
CA ASP A 59 13.81 -1.87 -11.91
C ASP A 59 15.25 -2.14 -11.50
N VAL A 60 15.85 -1.20 -10.77
CA VAL A 60 17.22 -1.30 -10.29
C VAL A 60 17.32 -2.15 -9.04
N SER A 61 16.49 -1.82 -8.03
CA SER A 61 16.41 -2.56 -6.78
C SER A 61 15.13 -2.21 -6.04
N TRP A 62 14.72 -3.10 -5.14
CA TRP A 62 13.56 -2.89 -4.30
C TRP A 62 13.65 -1.58 -3.49
N SER A 63 14.79 -1.37 -2.84
CA SER A 63 14.98 -0.18 -2.01
C SER A 63 15.07 1.10 -2.84
N ASN A 64 15.70 1.07 -4.00
CA ASN A 64 15.75 2.21 -4.91
C ASN A 64 14.34 2.60 -5.36
N ASN A 65 13.54 1.62 -5.77
CA ASN A 65 12.16 1.85 -6.20
C ASN A 65 11.31 2.45 -5.08
N LEU A 66 11.47 1.95 -3.86
CA LEU A 66 10.75 2.46 -2.69
C LEU A 66 11.13 3.92 -2.40
N ILE A 67 12.40 4.25 -2.42
CA ILE A 67 12.88 5.62 -2.17
C ILE A 67 12.28 6.58 -3.21
N LEU A 68 12.32 6.21 -4.49
CA LEU A 68 11.74 7.02 -5.56
C LEU A 68 10.23 7.22 -5.39
N ALA A 69 9.52 6.18 -4.98
CA ALA A 69 8.08 6.26 -4.74
C ALA A 69 7.76 7.17 -3.56
N LEU A 70 8.49 7.04 -2.46
CA LEU A 70 8.29 7.85 -1.26
C LEU A 70 8.50 9.34 -1.54
N ASP A 71 9.43 9.70 -2.42
CA ASP A 71 9.65 11.08 -2.81
C ASP A 71 8.43 11.72 -3.50
N LYS A 72 7.54 10.90 -4.06
CA LYS A 72 6.34 11.36 -4.76
C LYS A 72 5.09 11.40 -3.87
N ILE A 73 5.18 10.92 -2.64
CA ILE A 73 4.08 10.89 -1.69
C ILE A 73 4.27 12.01 -0.68
N GLU A 74 3.24 12.86 -0.53
CA GLU A 74 3.33 14.05 0.29
C GLU A 74 2.90 13.85 1.74
N THR A 75 2.11 12.80 2.02
CA THR A 75 1.65 12.55 3.39
C THR A 75 2.82 12.14 4.28
N PRO A 76 2.79 12.53 5.58
CA PRO A 76 3.88 12.22 6.49
C PRO A 76 4.06 10.73 6.82
N TYR A 77 3.03 9.93 6.59
CA TYR A 77 3.07 8.49 6.86
C TYR A 77 2.65 7.71 5.63
N VAL A 78 3.17 6.52 5.49
CA VAL A 78 2.82 5.59 4.42
C VAL A 78 2.47 4.24 5.02
N PHE A 79 1.31 3.71 4.62
CA PHE A 79 0.94 2.32 4.88
C PHE A 79 1.42 1.50 3.69
N LEU A 80 2.42 0.66 3.91
CA LEU A 80 3.08 -0.09 2.85
C LEU A 80 2.54 -1.52 2.78
N LEU A 81 2.12 -1.94 1.59
CA LEU A 81 1.76 -3.31 1.28
C LEU A 81 2.58 -3.81 0.10
N LEU A 82 2.85 -5.10 0.09
CA LEU A 82 3.48 -5.77 -1.05
C LEU A 82 2.40 -6.40 -1.93
N ASP A 83 2.66 -6.49 -3.22
CA ASP A 83 1.71 -7.03 -4.21
C ASP A 83 1.43 -8.53 -4.07
N ASP A 84 2.31 -9.27 -3.40
CA ASP A 84 2.16 -10.70 -3.11
C ASP A 84 1.62 -10.99 -1.71
N VAL A 85 1.28 -9.94 -0.96
CA VAL A 85 0.68 -10.07 0.38
C VAL A 85 -0.79 -9.66 0.27
N PHE A 86 -1.68 -10.66 0.35
CA PHE A 86 -3.10 -10.43 0.13
C PHE A 86 -3.84 -10.18 1.45
N ILE A 87 -4.76 -9.21 1.43
CA ILE A 87 -5.59 -8.92 2.60
C ILE A 87 -6.65 -10.01 2.73
N ASN A 88 -6.55 -10.84 3.75
CA ASN A 88 -7.40 -12.02 3.92
C ASN A 88 -8.54 -11.85 4.93
N ASN A 89 -8.63 -10.71 5.59
CA ASN A 89 -9.71 -10.38 6.52
C ASN A 89 -10.22 -8.98 6.25
N LYS A 90 -11.49 -8.73 6.57
CA LYS A 90 -12.06 -7.39 6.44
C LYS A 90 -11.30 -6.40 7.31
N ILE A 91 -10.98 -5.25 6.72
CA ILE A 91 -10.33 -4.14 7.39
C ILE A 91 -11.41 -3.25 8.02
N ASP A 92 -11.29 -3.03 9.31
CA ASP A 92 -12.11 -2.08 10.06
C ASP A 92 -11.37 -0.73 10.13
N ASN A 93 -11.88 0.26 9.43
CA ASN A 93 -11.27 1.59 9.38
C ASN A 93 -11.19 2.25 10.76
N ASP A 94 -12.20 2.05 11.61
CA ASP A 94 -12.18 2.63 12.95
C ASP A 94 -11.07 2.02 13.81
N ASN A 95 -10.89 0.72 13.69
CA ASN A 95 -9.78 0.03 14.37
C ASN A 95 -8.42 0.50 13.87
N LEU A 96 -8.28 0.70 12.57
CA LEU A 96 -7.05 1.27 12.00
C LEU A 96 -6.78 2.67 12.53
N ASP A 97 -7.80 3.52 12.63
CA ASP A 97 -7.66 4.86 13.19
C ASP A 97 -7.17 4.82 14.65
N GLU A 98 -7.73 3.93 15.46
CA GLU A 98 -7.28 3.75 16.83
C GLU A 98 -5.81 3.33 16.91
N ILE A 99 -5.42 2.34 16.10
CA ILE A 99 -4.04 1.86 16.04
C ILE A 99 -3.11 2.98 15.60
N PHE A 100 -3.50 3.74 14.58
CA PHE A 100 -2.70 4.87 14.09
C PHE A 100 -2.54 5.96 15.14
N ASN A 101 -3.62 6.30 15.87
CA ASN A 101 -3.57 7.29 16.92
C ASN A 101 -2.64 6.86 18.07
N ASP A 102 -2.72 5.60 18.48
CA ASP A 102 -1.81 5.04 19.49
C ASP A 102 -0.35 5.08 19.01
N PHE A 103 -0.13 4.73 17.75
CA PHE A 103 1.19 4.81 17.14
C PHE A 103 1.77 6.22 17.18
N CYS A 104 0.96 7.23 16.85
CA CYS A 104 1.40 8.63 16.87
C CYS A 104 1.62 9.13 18.30
N GLU A 105 0.74 8.80 19.25
CA GLU A 105 0.87 9.20 20.65
C GLU A 105 2.15 8.65 21.28
N ASN A 106 2.53 7.44 20.92
CA ASN A 106 3.75 6.80 21.39
C ASN A 106 4.98 7.17 20.57
N LYS A 107 4.86 8.14 19.64
CA LYS A 107 5.95 8.62 18.78
C LYS A 107 6.60 7.48 18.00
N GLY A 108 5.78 6.55 17.49
CA GLY A 108 6.25 5.42 16.73
C GLY A 108 6.88 5.82 15.40
N ASN A 109 7.89 5.08 14.97
CA ASN A 109 8.52 5.23 13.66
C ASN A 109 8.15 4.10 12.71
N TYR A 110 7.74 2.96 13.24
CA TYR A 110 7.44 1.77 12.48
C TYR A 110 6.42 0.91 13.21
N LEU A 111 5.44 0.39 12.47
CA LEU A 111 4.43 -0.53 12.98
C LEU A 111 4.21 -1.64 11.96
N LYS A 112 4.18 -2.88 12.42
CA LYS A 112 3.97 -4.04 11.56
C LYS A 112 2.65 -4.73 11.89
N PHE A 113 1.85 -5.01 10.85
CA PHE A 113 0.63 -5.80 10.95
C PHE A 113 0.92 -7.24 10.50
N LEU A 114 0.52 -8.22 11.30
CA LEU A 114 0.78 -9.63 11.01
C LEU A 114 -0.49 -10.44 10.77
N SER A 115 -1.61 -10.06 11.39
CA SER A 115 -2.80 -10.90 11.45
C SER A 115 -3.80 -10.67 10.31
N LEU A 116 -3.63 -9.62 9.51
CA LEU A 116 -4.58 -9.25 8.45
C LEU A 116 -4.18 -9.74 7.06
N LEU A 117 -2.98 -10.29 6.93
CA LEU A 117 -2.36 -10.54 5.63
C LEU A 117 -2.04 -12.01 5.43
N SER A 118 -2.21 -12.47 4.19
CA SER A 118 -1.73 -13.78 3.73
C SER A 118 -0.66 -13.59 2.67
N ILE A 119 0.35 -14.47 2.68
CA ILE A 119 1.43 -14.49 1.69
C ILE A 119 1.27 -15.72 0.80
N PHE A 120 1.38 -15.53 -0.49
CA PHE A 120 1.32 -16.60 -1.50
C PHE A 120 2.66 -16.83 -2.14
#